data_08b7ced3e9b2799716f4f72f01e409dc
#
_entry.id   08b7ced3e9b2799716f4f72f01e409dc
#
_cell.length_a   1.000
_cell.length_b   1.000
_cell.length_c   1.000
_cell.angle_alpha   90.00
_cell.angle_beta   90.00
_cell.angle_gamma   90.00
#
_symmetry.space_group_name_H-M   'P 1'
#
loop_
_entity.id
_entity.type
_entity.pdbx_description
1 polymer ?
#
loop_
_entity_poly.entity_id
_entity_poly.type
_entity_poly.pdbx_seq_one_letter_code
_entity_poly.pdbx_strand_id
1 'polypeptide(L)'
;IKMNNKELQTLIKSQKANHTLDQKFYIDDDIFELDLKNIFSKQWVFVGHISRIPNFGDYFLFEIGKESIIIIRDKKSNIHAHYNVCRHRGSRVCLEQQGNNKLFVCPYHAWSYNLDGSIKSARLMNDDFNPDEWRLNSCNVKIFEGLIYINLSDNPVGFEDFISPTRKFIELHGLGDAKIAHRAIYPTNGNWKLTLDNFHECYHCGPAHPEYCSVHDKEYIIAYGAGGGTGPASDKFNKILNDWNVKAKKL
;
A
#
# COMPACT_ATOMS: atom_id res chain seq x y z
N ILE A 1 16.97 11.49 -22.38
CA ILE A 1 18.25 11.47 -21.57
C ILE A 1 17.80 11.11 -20.17
N LYS A 2 18.23 9.97 -19.63
CA LYS A 2 17.88 9.57 -18.26
C LYS A 2 18.59 10.48 -17.25
N MET A 3 17.87 10.91 -16.22
CA MET A 3 18.45 11.69 -15.11
C MET A 3 19.55 10.89 -14.43
N ASN A 4 20.75 11.48 -14.31
CA ASN A 4 21.86 10.82 -13.63
C ASN A 4 21.87 11.15 -12.12
N ASN A 5 22.58 10.30 -11.33
CA ASN A 5 22.63 10.46 -9.87
C ASN A 5 23.16 11.82 -9.42
N LYS A 6 24.06 12.45 -10.18
CA LYS A 6 24.64 13.75 -9.82
C LYS A 6 23.61 14.88 -9.98
N GLU A 7 22.81 14.82 -11.05
CA GLU A 7 21.69 15.74 -11.29
C GLU A 7 20.64 15.62 -10.19
N LEU A 8 20.24 14.39 -9.85
CA LEU A 8 19.28 14.13 -8.76
C LEU A 8 19.81 14.66 -7.42
N GLN A 9 21.07 14.39 -7.08
CA GLN A 9 21.68 14.90 -5.84
C GLN A 9 21.75 16.42 -5.81
N THR A 10 22.01 17.05 -6.97
CA THR A 10 22.02 18.52 -7.08
C THR A 10 20.61 19.07 -6.84
N LEU A 11 19.58 18.45 -7.42
CA LEU A 11 18.20 18.83 -7.25
C LEU A 11 17.74 18.70 -5.79
N ILE A 12 18.08 17.58 -5.12
CA ILE A 12 17.80 17.38 -3.70
C ILE A 12 18.48 18.45 -2.84
N LYS A 13 19.75 18.76 -3.11
CA LYS A 13 20.50 19.77 -2.35
C LYS A 13 20.04 21.21 -2.58
N SER A 14 19.36 21.47 -3.71
CA SER A 14 18.81 22.79 -4.02
C SER A 14 17.50 23.08 -3.28
N GLN A 15 16.92 22.08 -2.60
CA GLN A 15 15.68 22.23 -1.85
C GLN A 15 15.83 23.31 -0.77
N LYS A 16 14.91 24.26 -0.77
CA LYS A 16 14.86 25.36 0.20
C LYS A 16 13.93 25.01 1.35
N ALA A 17 14.32 25.38 2.56
CA ALA A 17 13.43 25.25 3.72
C ALA A 17 12.12 26.05 3.51
N ASN A 18 11.02 25.52 3.97
CA ASN A 18 9.67 26.13 3.87
C ASN A 18 9.19 26.36 2.42
N HIS A 19 9.68 25.58 1.48
CA HIS A 19 9.22 25.56 0.09
C HIS A 19 8.79 24.15 -0.31
N THR A 20 7.87 24.05 -1.25
CA THR A 20 7.53 22.78 -1.92
C THR A 20 8.75 22.22 -2.63
N LEU A 21 8.71 20.95 -2.98
CA LEU A 21 9.74 20.33 -3.80
C LEU A 21 9.83 21.05 -5.17
N ASP A 22 11.00 20.96 -5.81
CA ASP A 22 11.15 21.44 -7.19
C ASP A 22 10.16 20.71 -8.10
N GLN A 23 9.63 21.42 -9.10
CA GLN A 23 8.64 20.89 -10.04
C GLN A 23 9.02 19.55 -10.65
N LYS A 24 10.31 19.32 -10.91
CA LYS A 24 10.79 18.05 -11.47
C LYS A 24 10.45 16.82 -10.63
N PHE A 25 10.35 16.97 -9.31
CA PHE A 25 9.94 15.84 -8.45
C PHE A 25 8.51 15.35 -8.72
N TYR A 26 7.68 16.20 -9.35
CA TYR A 26 6.28 15.88 -9.65
C TYR A 26 6.04 15.46 -11.10
N ILE A 27 6.87 15.91 -12.04
CA ILE A 27 6.60 15.75 -13.46
C ILE A 27 7.64 14.93 -14.23
N ASP A 28 8.79 14.63 -13.64
CA ASP A 28 9.87 13.90 -14.32
C ASP A 28 9.66 12.40 -14.19
N ASP A 29 9.57 11.69 -15.33
CA ASP A 29 9.34 10.25 -15.38
C ASP A 29 10.49 9.43 -14.79
N ASP A 30 11.74 9.89 -14.93
CA ASP A 30 12.89 9.20 -14.35
C ASP A 30 12.86 9.27 -12.82
N ILE A 31 12.43 10.38 -12.25
CA ILE A 31 12.22 10.50 -10.80
C ILE A 31 11.09 9.59 -10.35
N PHE A 32 10.00 9.53 -11.11
CA PHE A 32 8.88 8.63 -10.78
C PHE A 32 9.31 7.15 -10.82
N GLU A 33 10.07 6.73 -11.82
CA GLU A 33 10.63 5.36 -11.86
C GLU A 33 11.58 5.09 -10.65
N LEU A 34 12.31 6.11 -10.18
CA LEU A 34 13.12 5.99 -8.95
C LEU A 34 12.24 5.86 -7.69
N ASP A 35 11.12 6.57 -7.61
CA ASP A 35 10.14 6.40 -6.52
C ASP A 35 9.60 4.97 -6.48
N LEU A 36 9.18 4.44 -7.63
CA LEU A 36 8.70 3.06 -7.74
C LEU A 36 9.77 2.07 -7.27
N LYS A 37 11.01 2.25 -7.71
CA LYS A 37 12.13 1.36 -7.41
C LYS A 37 12.62 1.46 -5.96
N ASN A 38 12.67 2.66 -5.39
CA ASN A 38 13.35 2.88 -4.11
C ASN A 38 12.39 3.08 -2.93
N ILE A 39 11.14 3.40 -3.20
CA ILE A 39 10.11 3.59 -2.18
C ILE A 39 9.09 2.46 -2.27
N PHE A 40 8.27 2.44 -3.32
CA PHE A 40 7.14 1.52 -3.40
C PHE A 40 7.52 0.04 -3.46
N SER A 41 8.67 -0.30 -4.08
CA SER A 41 9.13 -1.69 -4.11
C SER A 41 9.86 -2.14 -2.83
N LYS A 42 10.27 -1.21 -1.96
CA LYS A 42 11.06 -1.51 -0.76
C LYS A 42 10.32 -1.33 0.56
N GLN A 43 9.23 -0.56 0.54
CA GLN A 43 8.44 -0.32 1.74
C GLN A 43 7.25 -1.28 1.82
N TRP A 44 6.71 -1.44 3.03
CA TRP A 44 5.43 -2.11 3.21
C TRP A 44 4.31 -1.21 2.70
N VAL A 45 3.51 -1.74 1.78
CA VAL A 45 2.40 -1.02 1.15
C VAL A 45 1.09 -1.64 1.60
N PHE A 46 0.20 -0.82 2.14
CA PHE A 46 -1.17 -1.22 2.43
C PHE A 46 -1.95 -1.48 1.14
N VAL A 47 -2.58 -2.65 1.03
CA VAL A 47 -3.28 -3.06 -0.20
C VAL A 47 -4.77 -3.34 0.00
N GLY A 48 -5.21 -3.49 1.23
CA GLY A 48 -6.62 -3.74 1.53
C GLY A 48 -6.85 -4.42 2.87
N HIS A 49 -8.09 -4.77 3.13
CA HIS A 49 -8.51 -5.41 4.37
C HIS A 49 -8.94 -6.86 4.11
N ILE A 50 -8.75 -7.74 5.09
CA ILE A 50 -9.09 -9.18 5.00
C ILE A 50 -10.57 -9.44 4.67
N SER A 51 -11.47 -8.50 5.02
CA SER A 51 -12.89 -8.61 4.69
C SER A 51 -13.21 -8.51 3.19
N ARG A 52 -12.23 -8.13 2.35
CA ARG A 52 -12.37 -8.19 0.88
C ARG A 52 -12.28 -9.61 0.33
N ILE A 53 -11.62 -10.50 1.07
CA ILE A 53 -11.38 -11.90 0.69
C ILE A 53 -11.77 -12.81 1.85
N PRO A 54 -13.06 -12.80 2.28
CA PRO A 54 -13.51 -13.53 3.47
C PRO A 54 -13.47 -15.06 3.30
N ASN A 55 -13.63 -15.57 2.07
CA ASN A 55 -13.77 -17.00 1.81
C ASN A 55 -12.55 -17.60 1.11
N PHE A 56 -12.41 -18.91 1.20
CA PHE A 56 -11.46 -19.68 0.40
C PHE A 56 -11.59 -19.36 -1.09
N GLY A 57 -10.49 -19.00 -1.71
CA GLY A 57 -10.42 -18.69 -3.14
C GLY A 57 -10.76 -17.24 -3.49
N ASP A 58 -11.26 -16.44 -2.55
CA ASP A 58 -11.49 -15.02 -2.81
C ASP A 58 -10.17 -14.31 -3.05
N TYR A 59 -10.13 -13.50 -4.10
CA TYR A 59 -8.96 -12.71 -4.47
C TYR A 59 -9.33 -11.32 -4.97
N PHE A 60 -8.36 -10.43 -4.93
CA PHE A 60 -8.37 -9.17 -5.66
C PHE A 60 -6.99 -8.85 -6.23
N LEU A 61 -6.96 -8.06 -7.30
CA LEU A 61 -5.74 -7.53 -7.88
C LEU A 61 -5.39 -6.18 -7.24
N PHE A 62 -4.09 -5.99 -7.04
CA PHE A 62 -3.52 -4.71 -6.63
C PHE A 62 -2.45 -4.30 -7.64
N GLU A 63 -2.64 -3.13 -8.24
CA GLU A 63 -1.70 -2.59 -9.22
C GLU A 63 -0.75 -1.61 -8.54
N ILE A 64 0.54 -1.76 -8.77
CA ILE A 64 1.58 -0.88 -8.25
C ILE A 64 2.66 -0.66 -9.32
N GLY A 65 2.76 0.55 -9.83
CA GLY A 65 3.60 0.85 -10.99
C GLY A 65 3.18 0.00 -12.20
N LYS A 66 4.07 -0.86 -12.67
CA LYS A 66 3.82 -1.77 -13.80
C LYS A 66 3.42 -3.18 -13.35
N GLU A 67 3.44 -3.44 -12.04
CA GLU A 67 3.18 -4.75 -11.47
C GLU A 67 1.70 -4.92 -11.12
N SER A 68 1.20 -6.11 -11.34
CA SER A 68 -0.12 -6.58 -10.90
C SER A 68 0.09 -7.70 -9.89
N ILE A 69 -0.48 -7.55 -8.70
CA ILE A 69 -0.32 -8.51 -7.60
C ILE A 69 -1.67 -9.13 -7.27
N ILE A 70 -1.73 -10.45 -7.23
CA ILE A 70 -2.90 -11.23 -6.80
C ILE A 70 -2.82 -11.36 -5.29
N ILE A 71 -3.80 -10.82 -4.57
CA ILE A 71 -3.96 -11.05 -3.13
C ILE A 71 -5.08 -12.07 -2.96
N ILE A 72 -4.77 -13.23 -2.37
CA ILE A 72 -5.68 -14.38 -2.35
C ILE A 72 -5.71 -15.08 -1.00
N ARG A 73 -6.86 -15.61 -0.61
CA ARG A 73 -7.03 -16.48 0.57
C ARG A 73 -7.04 -17.95 0.19
N ASP A 74 -6.16 -18.73 0.79
CA ASP A 74 -6.12 -20.18 0.60
C ASP A 74 -7.12 -20.94 1.50
N LYS A 75 -7.17 -22.26 1.34
CA LYS A 75 -8.06 -23.16 2.12
C LYS A 75 -7.71 -23.20 3.62
N LYS A 76 -6.47 -22.88 3.99
CA LYS A 76 -6.01 -22.83 5.39
C LYS A 76 -6.17 -21.44 6.00
N SER A 77 -6.90 -20.55 5.30
CA SER A 77 -7.08 -19.13 5.65
C SER A 77 -5.82 -18.28 5.60
N ASN A 78 -4.72 -18.78 5.05
CA ASN A 78 -3.55 -17.95 4.79
C ASN A 78 -3.81 -17.00 3.64
N ILE A 79 -3.24 -15.81 3.71
CA ILE A 79 -3.24 -14.84 2.62
C ILE A 79 -1.90 -14.88 1.91
N HIS A 80 -1.93 -15.02 0.60
CA HIS A 80 -0.77 -15.02 -0.27
C HIS A 80 -0.80 -13.81 -1.19
N ALA A 81 0.38 -13.38 -1.63
CA ALA A 81 0.54 -12.31 -2.60
C ALA A 81 1.48 -12.79 -3.71
N HIS A 82 0.97 -12.87 -4.94
CA HIS A 82 1.72 -13.37 -6.08
C HIS A 82 1.73 -12.33 -7.20
N TYR A 83 2.84 -12.22 -7.92
CA TYR A 83 2.84 -11.51 -9.19
C TYR A 83 1.87 -12.17 -10.16
N ASN A 84 0.99 -11.39 -10.75
CA ASN A 84 -0.02 -11.84 -11.72
C ASN A 84 0.60 -12.16 -13.08
N VAL A 85 1.66 -12.94 -13.08
CA VAL A 85 2.49 -13.24 -14.26
C VAL A 85 2.79 -14.73 -14.30
N CYS A 86 2.30 -15.42 -15.35
CA CYS A 86 2.56 -16.82 -15.58
C CYS A 86 4.06 -17.06 -15.85
N ARG A 87 4.64 -18.03 -15.15
CA ARG A 87 6.06 -18.38 -15.26
C ARG A 87 6.47 -18.94 -16.61
N HIS A 88 5.49 -19.43 -17.42
CA HIS A 88 5.76 -19.97 -18.73
C HIS A 88 6.20 -18.89 -19.73
N ARG A 89 5.31 -17.93 -20.06
CA ARG A 89 5.56 -16.89 -21.08
C ARG A 89 4.99 -15.52 -20.70
N GLY A 90 4.86 -15.23 -19.41
CA GLY A 90 4.55 -13.88 -18.93
C GLY A 90 3.11 -13.39 -19.09
N SER A 91 2.17 -14.25 -19.50
CA SER A 91 0.75 -13.87 -19.56
C SER A 91 0.20 -13.60 -18.18
N ARG A 92 -0.74 -12.65 -18.06
CA ARG A 92 -1.52 -12.47 -16.81
C ARG A 92 -2.30 -13.77 -16.52
N VAL A 93 -2.33 -14.16 -15.25
CA VAL A 93 -3.02 -15.36 -14.75
C VAL A 93 -4.48 -15.05 -14.40
N CYS A 94 -4.71 -13.95 -13.66
CA CYS A 94 -6.03 -13.42 -13.35
C CYS A 94 -6.29 -12.20 -14.22
N LEU A 95 -7.45 -12.15 -14.90
CA LEU A 95 -7.83 -11.05 -15.77
C LEU A 95 -8.81 -10.10 -15.08
N GLU A 96 -9.64 -10.62 -14.17
CA GLU A 96 -10.64 -9.85 -13.44
C GLU A 96 -10.04 -9.21 -12.19
N GLN A 97 -10.49 -8.00 -11.86
CA GLN A 97 -9.98 -7.23 -10.72
C GLN A 97 -10.24 -7.91 -9.36
N GLN A 98 -11.23 -8.77 -9.27
CA GLN A 98 -11.55 -9.59 -8.11
C GLN A 98 -12.40 -10.79 -8.51
N GLY A 99 -12.39 -11.82 -7.68
CA GLY A 99 -13.18 -13.02 -7.94
C GLY A 99 -12.92 -14.09 -6.90
N ASN A 100 -13.34 -15.32 -7.23
CA ASN A 100 -13.10 -16.52 -6.45
C ASN A 100 -12.51 -17.61 -7.35
N ASN A 101 -11.28 -18.03 -7.07
CA ASN A 101 -10.58 -19.08 -7.78
C ASN A 101 -10.13 -20.17 -6.83
N LYS A 102 -10.43 -21.42 -7.15
CA LYS A 102 -9.91 -22.58 -6.41
C LYS A 102 -8.54 -23.04 -6.92
N LEU A 103 -8.18 -22.56 -8.10
CA LEU A 103 -6.95 -22.85 -8.82
C LEU A 103 -6.70 -21.72 -9.81
N PHE A 104 -5.47 -21.31 -9.99
CA PHE A 104 -5.11 -20.38 -11.06
C PHE A 104 -4.85 -21.16 -12.35
N VAL A 105 -5.46 -20.74 -13.44
CA VAL A 105 -5.23 -21.33 -14.77
C VAL A 105 -4.84 -20.22 -15.74
N CYS A 106 -3.62 -20.31 -16.27
CA CYS A 106 -3.15 -19.35 -17.24
C CYS A 106 -3.97 -19.45 -18.54
N PRO A 107 -4.57 -18.36 -19.03
CA PRO A 107 -5.43 -18.42 -20.22
C PRO A 107 -4.66 -18.68 -21.51
N TYR A 108 -3.33 -18.56 -21.48
CA TYR A 108 -2.53 -18.72 -22.71
C TYR A 108 -2.24 -20.21 -23.05
N HIS A 109 -1.66 -20.98 -22.09
CA HIS A 109 -1.30 -22.39 -22.34
C HIS A 109 -1.78 -23.35 -21.25
N ALA A 110 -2.73 -22.91 -20.42
CA ALA A 110 -3.34 -23.69 -19.33
C ALA A 110 -2.36 -24.22 -18.26
N TRP A 111 -1.19 -23.60 -18.10
CA TRP A 111 -0.41 -23.86 -16.91
C TRP A 111 -1.24 -23.48 -15.70
N SER A 112 -1.29 -24.37 -14.72
CA SER A 112 -2.11 -24.15 -13.54
C SER A 112 -1.29 -24.16 -12.26
N TYR A 113 -1.74 -23.35 -11.31
CA TYR A 113 -1.06 -23.12 -10.04
C TYR A 113 -2.05 -23.26 -8.89
N ASN A 114 -1.61 -23.86 -7.81
CA ASN A 114 -2.32 -23.82 -6.54
C ASN A 114 -2.34 -22.38 -5.99
N LEU A 115 -3.18 -22.11 -5.00
CA LEU A 115 -3.32 -20.75 -4.44
C LEU A 115 -2.10 -20.28 -3.66
N ASP A 116 -1.23 -21.22 -3.25
CA ASP A 116 0.09 -20.93 -2.65
C ASP A 116 1.19 -20.64 -3.69
N GLY A 117 0.82 -20.58 -4.97
CA GLY A 117 1.70 -20.31 -6.09
C GLY A 117 2.44 -21.52 -6.65
N SER A 118 2.36 -22.72 -6.02
CA SER A 118 3.00 -23.92 -6.54
C SER A 118 2.35 -24.39 -7.85
N ILE A 119 3.14 -25.03 -8.73
CA ILE A 119 2.62 -25.64 -9.95
C ILE A 119 1.64 -26.77 -9.59
N LYS A 120 0.45 -26.73 -10.18
CA LYS A 120 -0.50 -27.84 -10.16
C LYS A 120 -0.35 -28.72 -11.39
N SER A 121 -0.19 -28.09 -12.56
CA SER A 121 0.02 -28.79 -13.82
C SER A 121 0.70 -27.88 -14.83
N ALA A 122 1.74 -28.42 -15.47
CA ALA A 122 2.42 -27.83 -16.63
C ALA A 122 2.46 -28.91 -17.72
N ARG A 123 1.61 -28.77 -18.75
CA ARG A 123 1.43 -29.82 -19.79
C ARG A 123 2.59 -29.79 -20.76
N LEU A 124 2.93 -30.97 -21.29
CA LEU A 124 3.92 -31.17 -22.36
C LEU A 124 5.34 -30.70 -22.00
N MET A 125 5.69 -30.76 -20.69
CA MET A 125 7.06 -30.52 -20.24
C MET A 125 7.89 -31.82 -20.36
N ASN A 126 9.20 -31.68 -20.50
CA ASN A 126 10.14 -32.76 -20.53
C ASN A 126 10.25 -33.44 -19.15
N ASP A 127 10.86 -34.66 -19.14
CA ASP A 127 11.01 -35.45 -17.92
C ASP A 127 11.92 -34.79 -16.85
N ASP A 128 12.79 -33.87 -17.26
CA ASP A 128 13.69 -33.09 -16.41
C ASP A 128 13.03 -31.83 -15.82
N PHE A 129 11.75 -31.57 -16.11
CA PHE A 129 11.03 -30.42 -15.61
C PHE A 129 10.82 -30.51 -14.09
N ASN A 130 11.42 -29.58 -13.36
CA ASN A 130 11.24 -29.47 -11.91
C ASN A 130 10.14 -28.42 -11.56
N PRO A 131 8.92 -28.84 -11.15
CA PRO A 131 7.81 -27.91 -10.88
C PRO A 131 8.11 -26.87 -9.79
N ASP A 132 8.98 -27.18 -8.84
CA ASP A 132 9.29 -26.29 -7.72
C ASP A 132 10.04 -25.03 -8.16
N GLU A 133 10.74 -25.07 -9.26
CA GLU A 133 11.43 -23.90 -9.84
C GLU A 133 10.49 -22.95 -10.58
N TRP A 134 9.27 -23.40 -10.87
CA TRP A 134 8.30 -22.68 -11.71
C TRP A 134 7.07 -22.20 -10.94
N ARG A 135 7.18 -22.11 -9.62
CA ARG A 135 6.16 -21.47 -8.79
C ARG A 135 5.91 -20.04 -9.25
N LEU A 136 4.69 -19.53 -9.06
CA LEU A 136 4.44 -18.08 -9.23
C LEU A 136 5.42 -17.30 -8.34
N ASN A 137 5.98 -16.24 -8.87
CA ASN A 137 6.75 -15.31 -8.06
C ASN A 137 5.82 -14.70 -7.02
N SER A 138 6.26 -14.67 -5.78
CA SER A 138 5.49 -14.13 -4.65
C SER A 138 6.21 -12.92 -4.09
N CYS A 139 5.46 -12.01 -3.48
CA CYS A 139 6.00 -10.96 -2.64
C CYS A 139 5.69 -11.24 -1.17
N ASN A 140 6.37 -10.52 -0.29
CA ASN A 140 6.12 -10.63 1.15
C ASN A 140 4.73 -10.11 1.48
N VAL A 141 4.02 -10.79 2.38
CA VAL A 141 2.71 -10.38 2.87
C VAL A 141 2.67 -10.44 4.39
N LYS A 142 2.08 -9.44 5.01
CA LYS A 142 1.82 -9.37 6.45
C LYS A 142 0.42 -8.84 6.69
N ILE A 143 -0.17 -9.28 7.79
CA ILE A 143 -1.49 -8.84 8.23
C ILE A 143 -1.35 -8.29 9.64
N PHE A 144 -1.91 -7.11 9.85
CA PHE A 144 -1.99 -6.50 11.16
C PHE A 144 -3.38 -5.86 11.32
N GLU A 145 -4.12 -6.23 12.35
CA GLU A 145 -5.49 -5.75 12.61
C GLU A 145 -6.39 -5.81 11.35
N GLY A 146 -6.36 -6.94 10.63
CA GLY A 146 -7.12 -7.11 9.40
C GLY A 146 -6.60 -6.36 8.18
N LEU A 147 -5.65 -5.46 8.34
CA LEU A 147 -5.01 -4.72 7.26
C LEU A 147 -3.94 -5.59 6.58
N ILE A 148 -3.99 -5.69 5.26
CA ILE A 148 -3.05 -6.48 4.45
C ILE A 148 -1.97 -5.55 3.92
N TYR A 149 -0.72 -5.90 4.17
CA TYR A 149 0.46 -5.21 3.68
C TYR A 149 1.30 -6.14 2.82
N ILE A 150 1.86 -5.61 1.74
CA ILE A 150 2.83 -6.31 0.90
C ILE A 150 4.15 -5.56 0.85
N ASN A 151 5.23 -6.28 0.56
CA ASN A 151 6.53 -5.69 0.25
C ASN A 151 7.16 -6.46 -0.90
N LEU A 152 7.58 -5.75 -1.95
CA LEU A 152 8.12 -6.33 -3.18
C LEU A 152 9.63 -6.59 -3.12
N SER A 153 10.30 -6.24 -2.02
CA SER A 153 11.73 -6.45 -1.84
C SER A 153 12.02 -7.91 -1.48
N ASP A 154 13.12 -8.46 -1.99
CA ASP A 154 13.65 -9.75 -1.54
C ASP A 154 14.15 -9.69 -0.09
N ASN A 155 14.55 -8.51 0.37
CA ASN A 155 15.01 -8.24 1.75
C ASN A 155 14.23 -7.06 2.34
N PRO A 156 12.96 -7.27 2.76
CA PRO A 156 12.12 -6.21 3.31
C PRO A 156 12.64 -5.75 4.69
N VAL A 157 12.41 -4.49 5.01
CA VAL A 157 12.55 -4.02 6.39
C VAL A 157 11.64 -4.82 7.31
N GLY A 158 12.06 -5.02 8.55
CA GLY A 158 11.26 -5.75 9.54
C GLY A 158 9.85 -5.18 9.63
N PHE A 159 8.82 -6.04 9.54
CA PHE A 159 7.43 -5.57 9.62
C PHE A 159 7.12 -4.94 10.98
N GLU A 160 7.69 -5.46 12.06
CA GLU A 160 7.54 -4.91 13.40
C GLU A 160 8.13 -3.50 13.51
N ASP A 161 9.28 -3.26 12.90
CA ASP A 161 9.90 -1.92 12.87
C ASP A 161 9.03 -0.93 12.08
N PHE A 162 8.42 -1.41 10.99
CA PHE A 162 7.51 -0.60 10.15
C PHE A 162 6.22 -0.24 10.89
N ILE A 163 5.56 -1.20 11.57
CA ILE A 163 4.25 -1.01 12.16
C ILE A 163 4.29 -0.38 13.56
N SER A 164 5.40 -0.54 14.29
CA SER A 164 5.51 -0.12 15.69
C SER A 164 5.14 1.34 15.97
N PRO A 165 5.49 2.34 15.13
CA PRO A 165 5.12 3.73 15.39
C PRO A 165 3.61 3.98 15.36
N THR A 166 2.88 3.21 14.55
CA THR A 166 1.42 3.38 14.34
C THR A 166 0.59 2.33 15.07
N ARG A 167 1.21 1.27 15.57
CA ARG A 167 0.56 0.12 16.20
C ARG A 167 -0.55 0.50 17.18
N LYS A 168 -0.21 1.29 18.21
CA LYS A 168 -1.16 1.68 19.26
C LYS A 168 -2.37 2.44 18.74
N PHE A 169 -2.22 3.19 17.66
CA PHE A 169 -3.33 3.93 17.06
C PHE A 169 -4.25 2.99 16.27
N ILE A 170 -3.69 2.05 15.51
CA ILE A 170 -4.45 1.08 14.73
C ILE A 170 -5.22 0.13 15.66
N GLU A 171 -4.59 -0.37 16.73
CA GLU A 171 -5.20 -1.28 17.72
C GLU A 171 -6.41 -0.66 18.42
N LEU A 172 -6.42 0.68 18.62
CA LEU A 172 -7.57 1.38 19.25
C LEU A 172 -8.88 1.24 18.46
N HIS A 173 -8.80 0.96 17.17
CA HIS A 173 -9.98 0.95 16.30
C HIS A 173 -10.61 -0.45 16.12
N GLY A 174 -9.98 -1.53 16.62
CA GLY A 174 -10.48 -2.89 16.49
C GLY A 174 -10.71 -3.31 15.03
N LEU A 175 -9.81 -2.90 14.14
CA LEU A 175 -9.97 -3.09 12.69
C LEU A 175 -10.01 -4.56 12.28
N GLY A 176 -9.46 -5.48 13.10
CA GLY A 176 -9.49 -6.93 12.83
C GLY A 176 -10.89 -7.49 12.58
N ASP A 177 -11.89 -6.94 13.26
CA ASP A 177 -13.30 -7.35 13.13
C ASP A 177 -14.11 -6.42 12.20
N ALA A 178 -13.48 -5.39 11.65
CA ALA A 178 -14.14 -4.43 10.80
C ALA A 178 -14.51 -5.01 9.42
N LYS A 179 -15.45 -4.35 8.75
CA LYS A 179 -15.81 -4.61 7.36
C LYS A 179 -15.76 -3.32 6.57
N ILE A 180 -15.44 -3.43 5.29
CA ILE A 180 -15.48 -2.30 4.38
C ILE A 180 -16.94 -1.97 4.07
N ALA A 181 -17.42 -0.84 4.55
CA ALA A 181 -18.77 -0.36 4.28
C ALA A 181 -18.89 0.25 2.87
N HIS A 182 -17.84 0.94 2.43
CA HIS A 182 -17.81 1.58 1.12
C HIS A 182 -16.38 1.66 0.59
N ARG A 183 -16.23 1.62 -0.73
CA ARG A 183 -14.98 1.83 -1.45
C ARG A 183 -15.20 2.73 -2.64
N ALA A 184 -14.47 3.83 -2.72
CA ALA A 184 -14.45 4.72 -3.87
C ALA A 184 -13.04 4.79 -4.46
N ILE A 185 -12.96 4.99 -5.77
CA ILE A 185 -11.71 5.22 -6.52
C ILE A 185 -11.85 6.55 -7.23
N TYR A 186 -10.91 7.45 -6.98
CA TYR A 186 -10.83 8.75 -7.61
C TYR A 186 -9.59 8.81 -8.50
N PRO A 187 -9.71 8.51 -9.81
CA PRO A 187 -8.59 8.62 -10.73
C PRO A 187 -8.08 10.07 -10.76
N THR A 188 -6.79 10.24 -10.53
CA THR A 188 -6.16 11.56 -10.51
C THR A 188 -4.95 11.56 -11.43
N ASN A 189 -4.93 12.46 -12.41
CA ASN A 189 -3.79 12.67 -13.30
C ASN A 189 -2.74 13.53 -12.59
N GLY A 190 -2.03 12.93 -11.63
CA GLY A 190 -1.03 13.63 -10.84
C GLY A 190 -0.06 12.66 -10.18
N ASN A 191 1.10 13.19 -9.79
CA ASN A 191 2.08 12.42 -9.04
C ASN A 191 1.56 12.16 -7.61
N TRP A 192 1.86 10.99 -7.06
CA TRP A 192 1.47 10.60 -5.70
C TRP A 192 1.94 11.59 -4.61
N LYS A 193 3.06 12.29 -4.84
CA LYS A 193 3.58 13.30 -3.91
C LYS A 193 2.61 14.47 -3.73
N LEU A 194 1.88 14.88 -4.79
CA LEU A 194 0.85 15.91 -4.68
C LEU A 194 -0.28 15.49 -3.73
N THR A 195 -0.69 14.22 -3.79
CA THR A 195 -1.69 13.67 -2.88
C THR A 195 -1.18 13.65 -1.44
N LEU A 196 0.10 13.29 -1.26
CA LEU A 196 0.73 13.26 0.06
C LEU A 196 0.89 14.68 0.63
N ASP A 197 1.36 15.64 -0.19
CA ASP A 197 1.47 17.05 0.20
C ASP A 197 0.11 17.61 0.62
N ASN A 198 -0.94 17.34 -0.17
CA ASN A 198 -2.31 17.76 0.16
C ASN A 198 -2.81 17.11 1.46
N PHE A 199 -2.50 15.84 1.71
CA PHE A 199 -2.89 15.16 2.94
C PHE A 199 -2.19 15.72 4.19
N HIS A 200 -0.94 16.14 4.06
CA HIS A 200 -0.15 16.69 5.16
C HIS A 200 -0.41 18.18 5.43
N GLU A 201 -1.18 18.84 4.58
CA GLU A 201 -1.46 20.27 4.69
C GLU A 201 -2.96 20.48 4.87
N CYS A 202 -3.38 21.04 6.01
CA CYS A 202 -4.79 21.38 6.28
C CYS A 202 -5.15 22.84 6.02
N TYR A 203 -4.27 23.62 5.41
CA TYR A 203 -4.56 25.01 5.07
C TYR A 203 -5.75 25.14 4.12
N HIS A 204 -5.92 24.17 3.24
CA HIS A 204 -7.04 24.06 2.30
C HIS A 204 -8.34 23.57 2.95
N CYS A 205 -8.30 22.99 4.16
CA CYS A 205 -9.48 22.36 4.76
C CYS A 205 -10.64 23.35 4.96
N GLY A 206 -10.34 24.59 5.37
CA GLY A 206 -11.36 25.61 5.58
C GLY A 206 -12.21 25.90 4.35
N PRO A 207 -11.61 26.30 3.22
CA PRO A 207 -12.34 26.61 1.99
C PRO A 207 -12.83 25.38 1.22
N ALA A 208 -12.11 24.26 1.28
CA ALA A 208 -12.41 23.09 0.44
C ALA A 208 -13.33 22.05 1.11
N HIS A 209 -13.32 21.98 2.43
CA HIS A 209 -14.05 20.96 3.22
C HIS A 209 -14.82 21.57 4.39
N PRO A 210 -15.84 22.42 4.13
CA PRO A 210 -16.59 23.09 5.20
C PRO A 210 -17.30 22.11 6.14
N GLU A 211 -17.76 20.94 5.66
CA GLU A 211 -18.38 19.90 6.47
C GLU A 211 -17.36 19.27 7.44
N TYR A 212 -16.16 19.01 6.97
CA TYR A 212 -15.06 18.54 7.82
C TYR A 212 -14.74 19.55 8.91
N CYS A 213 -14.64 20.82 8.55
CA CYS A 213 -14.37 21.91 9.50
C CYS A 213 -15.50 22.14 10.49
N SER A 214 -16.74 21.77 10.17
CA SER A 214 -17.89 21.94 11.07
C SER A 214 -17.85 21.00 12.28
N VAL A 215 -17.17 19.85 12.15
CA VAL A 215 -17.08 18.81 13.19
C VAL A 215 -15.70 18.74 13.87
N HIS A 216 -14.73 19.53 13.38
CA HIS A 216 -13.39 19.60 13.94
C HIS A 216 -13.10 20.98 14.53
N ASP A 217 -12.37 21.03 15.63
CA ASP A 217 -11.91 22.29 16.22
C ASP A 217 -10.98 23.02 15.23
N LYS A 218 -11.26 24.28 14.96
CA LYS A 218 -10.47 25.12 14.05
C LYS A 218 -9.00 25.24 14.48
N GLU A 219 -8.74 25.30 15.78
CA GLU A 219 -7.38 25.34 16.29
C GLU A 219 -6.65 24.01 16.07
N TYR A 220 -7.37 22.88 16.09
CA TYR A 220 -6.83 21.57 15.73
C TYR A 220 -6.45 21.52 14.26
N ILE A 221 -7.31 22.00 13.36
CA ILE A 221 -7.05 22.01 11.91
C ILE A 221 -5.82 22.87 11.59
N ILE A 222 -5.71 24.04 12.21
CA ILE A 222 -4.56 24.95 12.02
C ILE A 222 -3.28 24.32 12.57
N ALA A 223 -3.34 23.68 13.75
CA ALA A 223 -2.19 23.03 14.35
C ALA A 223 -1.68 21.83 13.53
N TYR A 224 -2.58 21.05 12.97
CA TYR A 224 -2.24 19.91 12.11
C TYR A 224 -1.71 20.33 10.73
N GLY A 225 -2.27 21.42 10.17
CA GLY A 225 -1.82 22.00 8.91
C GLY A 225 -0.46 22.70 8.99
N ALA A 226 -0.02 23.05 10.19
CA ALA A 226 1.29 23.67 10.40
C ALA A 226 2.45 22.66 10.52
N GLY A 227 2.25 21.39 10.12
CA GLY A 227 3.35 20.41 9.99
C GLY A 227 3.88 19.87 11.33
N GLY A 228 3.01 19.64 12.32
CA GLY A 228 3.42 19.00 13.60
C GLY A 228 4.46 19.81 14.39
N GLY A 229 4.46 21.12 14.22
CA GLY A 229 5.41 22.02 14.87
C GLY A 229 5.29 22.00 16.38
N THR A 230 6.39 22.28 17.05
CA THR A 230 6.45 22.62 18.48
C THR A 230 5.82 23.99 18.69
N GLY A 231 4.76 24.07 19.50
CA GLY A 231 4.12 25.34 19.83
C GLY A 231 2.85 25.17 20.65
N PRO A 232 2.20 26.26 21.06
CA PRO A 232 1.00 26.23 21.94
C PRO A 232 -0.14 25.37 21.38
N ALA A 233 -0.30 25.29 20.08
CA ALA A 233 -1.30 24.44 19.42
C ALA A 233 -0.97 22.95 19.55
N SER A 234 0.31 22.57 19.46
CA SER A 234 0.79 21.20 19.71
C SER A 234 0.58 20.79 21.17
N ASP A 235 0.81 21.68 22.11
CA ASP A 235 0.61 21.44 23.55
C ASP A 235 -0.88 21.24 23.87
N LYS A 236 -1.75 22.06 23.27
CA LYS A 236 -3.22 21.90 23.38
C LYS A 236 -3.69 20.57 22.81
N PHE A 237 -3.17 20.17 21.67
CA PHE A 237 -3.45 18.86 21.05
C PHE A 237 -3.01 17.70 21.93
N ASN A 238 -1.78 17.73 22.45
CA ASN A 238 -1.27 16.72 23.35
C ASN A 238 -2.10 16.64 24.64
N LYS A 239 -2.59 17.76 25.14
CA LYS A 239 -3.51 17.79 26.28
C LYS A 239 -4.84 17.12 25.96
N ILE A 240 -5.44 17.42 24.80
CA ILE A 240 -6.68 16.79 24.33
C ILE A 240 -6.49 15.27 24.18
N LEU A 241 -5.40 14.83 23.55
CA LEU A 241 -5.07 13.39 23.43
C LEU A 241 -4.94 12.73 24.80
N ASN A 242 -4.27 13.37 25.74
CA ASN A 242 -4.13 12.83 27.08
C ASN A 242 -5.48 12.75 27.81
N ASP A 243 -6.34 13.75 27.67
CA ASP A 243 -7.69 13.75 28.23
C ASP A 243 -8.57 12.65 27.60
N TRP A 244 -8.46 12.41 26.30
CA TRP A 244 -9.13 11.32 25.60
C TRP A 244 -8.63 9.96 26.08
N ASN A 245 -7.32 9.77 26.18
CA ASN A 245 -6.72 8.53 26.67
C ASN A 245 -7.12 8.22 28.12
N VAL A 246 -7.29 9.24 28.96
CA VAL A 246 -7.78 9.07 30.33
C VAL A 246 -9.27 8.69 30.35
N LYS A 247 -10.08 9.26 29.45
CA LYS A 247 -11.51 8.92 29.33
C LYS A 247 -11.73 7.53 28.76
N ALA A 248 -10.99 7.15 27.72
CA ALA A 248 -11.06 5.83 27.09
C ALA A 248 -10.67 4.69 28.04
N LYS A 249 -9.78 4.93 29.00
CA LYS A 249 -9.42 3.94 30.02
C LYS A 249 -10.47 3.76 31.12
N LYS A 250 -11.53 4.59 31.13
CA LYS A 250 -12.61 4.53 32.11
C LYS A 250 -13.90 3.92 31.54
N LEU A 251 -13.89 3.57 30.25
CA LEU A 251 -14.96 2.83 29.55
C LEU A 251 -14.57 1.34 29.44
#